data_22c95fa8b9aa8ef4686830951dc26ed8
#
_entry.id   22c95fa8b9aa8ef4686830951dc26ed8
#
_cell.length_a   1.000
_cell.length_b   1.000
_cell.length_c   1.000
_cell.angle_alpha   90.00
_cell.angle_beta   90.00
_cell.angle_gamma   90.00
#
_symmetry.space_group_name_H-M   'P 1'
#
loop_
_entity.id
_entity.type
_entity.pdbx_description
1 polymer ?
#
loop_
_entity_poly.entity_id
_entity_poly.type
_entity_poly.pdbx_seq_one_letter_code
_entity_poly.pdbx_strand_id
1 'polypeptide(L)'
;MKGTVLDQILSDKNLNVAYQRVYQNQGMPGVDKMTVFALKGYLQRNGEKLKNLIRQQQFKPQPVLRIERSKGKGDVRLLGIPTAVDRLVQQAIYQVISPMFEKQFHDHSYGYRPNKSCEMAVMTSLEILNDGYVWVVDIDLETFFDLINHDKLMGIVSRTIKETAVATLIKKYLVSGVTIKGRFHQTTRGVAQVPIKSVIK
;
A
#
# COMPACT_ATOMS: atom_id res chain seq x y z
N MET A 1 26.38 -11.88 -6.64
CA MET A 1 25.78 -11.57 -5.33
C MET A 1 24.33 -11.10 -5.54
N LYS A 2 23.35 -11.68 -4.87
CA LYS A 2 21.98 -11.13 -4.90
C LYS A 2 22.04 -9.78 -4.18
N GLY A 3 21.67 -8.69 -4.87
CA GLY A 3 21.61 -7.35 -4.27
C GLY A 3 20.66 -7.33 -3.06
N THR A 4 20.75 -6.28 -2.22
CA THR A 4 19.88 -6.06 -1.06
C THR A 4 18.40 -5.96 -1.49
N VAL A 5 17.46 -6.06 -0.55
CA VAL A 5 16.02 -5.84 -0.83
C VAL A 5 15.80 -4.42 -1.36
N LEU A 6 16.52 -3.44 -0.81
CA LEU A 6 16.47 -2.05 -1.28
C LEU A 6 16.96 -1.93 -2.73
N ASP A 7 18.04 -2.62 -3.11
CA ASP A 7 18.54 -2.61 -4.49
C ASP A 7 17.52 -3.23 -5.46
N GLN A 8 16.82 -4.28 -5.05
CA GLN A 8 15.75 -4.87 -5.84
C GLN A 8 14.58 -3.89 -6.01
N ILE A 9 14.18 -3.18 -4.94
CA ILE A 9 13.13 -2.14 -4.97
C ILE A 9 13.51 -1.03 -5.95
N LEU A 10 14.75 -0.55 -5.91
CA LEU A 10 15.25 0.57 -6.69
C LEU A 10 15.80 0.19 -8.07
N SER A 11 15.76 -1.10 -8.45
CA SER A 11 16.21 -1.53 -9.77
C SER A 11 15.34 -0.92 -10.86
N ASP A 12 15.94 -0.59 -12.01
CA ASP A 12 15.22 0.02 -13.14
C ASP A 12 14.09 -0.89 -13.64
N LYS A 13 14.33 -2.20 -13.66
CA LYS A 13 13.31 -3.19 -14.02
C LYS A 13 12.08 -3.08 -13.10
N ASN A 14 12.29 -3.06 -11.78
CA ASN A 14 11.20 -2.98 -10.81
C ASN A 14 10.47 -1.63 -10.86
N LEU A 15 11.23 -0.54 -10.97
CA LEU A 15 10.66 0.81 -11.08
C LEU A 15 9.86 0.99 -12.37
N ASN A 16 10.29 0.41 -13.49
CA ASN A 16 9.53 0.42 -14.73
C ASN A 16 8.19 -0.32 -14.60
N VAL A 17 8.19 -1.51 -13.97
CA VAL A 17 6.94 -2.24 -13.70
C VAL A 17 6.03 -1.44 -12.78
N ALA A 18 6.58 -0.83 -11.73
CA ALA A 18 5.83 0.04 -10.82
C ALA A 18 5.24 1.25 -11.55
N TYR A 19 6.03 1.90 -12.41
CA TYR A 19 5.55 3.01 -13.24
C TYR A 19 4.37 2.60 -14.12
N GLN A 20 4.48 1.47 -14.83
CA GLN A 20 3.40 0.97 -15.70
C GLN A 20 2.10 0.75 -14.91
N ARG A 21 2.18 0.13 -13.74
CA ARG A 21 1.00 -0.10 -12.88
C ARG A 21 0.38 1.21 -12.41
N VAL A 22 1.19 2.15 -11.93
CA VAL A 22 0.71 3.47 -11.49
C VAL A 22 0.09 4.25 -12.64
N TYR A 23 0.70 4.20 -13.83
CA TYR A 23 0.19 4.86 -15.04
C TYR A 23 -1.15 4.26 -15.49
N GLN A 24 -1.27 2.93 -15.55
CA GLN A 24 -2.51 2.23 -15.93
C GLN A 24 -3.68 2.51 -14.98
N ASN A 25 -3.38 2.65 -13.68
CA ASN A 25 -4.40 2.95 -12.68
C ASN A 25 -4.92 4.40 -12.72
N GLN A 26 -4.26 5.29 -13.40
CA GLN A 26 -4.63 6.69 -13.66
C GLN A 26 -4.98 7.55 -12.43
N GLY A 27 -5.21 7.16 -11.31
CA GLY A 27 -5.67 7.83 -10.09
C GLY A 27 -5.47 9.35 -10.02
N MET A 28 -6.27 10.01 -9.19
CA MET A 28 -6.21 11.46 -8.98
C MET A 28 -4.83 11.92 -8.46
N PRO A 29 -4.42 13.17 -8.74
CA PRO A 29 -3.21 13.76 -8.17
C PRO A 29 -3.31 13.91 -6.65
N GLY A 30 -2.16 13.78 -5.96
CA GLY A 30 -2.03 14.02 -4.53
C GLY A 30 -1.94 15.51 -4.18
N VAL A 31 -1.33 15.81 -3.02
CA VAL A 31 -1.17 17.18 -2.51
C VAL A 31 -0.32 18.07 -3.42
N ASP A 32 0.60 17.47 -4.20
CA ASP A 32 1.48 18.16 -5.16
C ASP A 32 0.79 18.49 -6.49
N LYS A 33 -0.45 18.05 -6.68
CA LYS A 33 -1.25 18.22 -7.92
C LYS A 33 -0.60 17.58 -9.17
N MET A 34 0.47 16.78 -9.02
CA MET A 34 1.12 16.12 -10.14
C MET A 34 0.29 14.93 -10.59
N THR A 35 -0.08 14.94 -11.89
CA THR A 35 -0.81 13.82 -12.50
C THR A 35 0.13 12.64 -12.81
N VAL A 36 -0.41 11.46 -12.98
CA VAL A 36 0.36 10.26 -13.40
C VAL A 36 0.97 10.45 -14.79
N PHE A 37 0.37 11.27 -15.65
CA PHE A 37 0.89 11.56 -17.00
C PHE A 37 2.20 12.37 -16.96
N ALA A 38 2.39 13.22 -15.93
CA ALA A 38 3.62 13.97 -15.73
C ALA A 38 4.74 13.12 -15.10
N LEU A 39 4.42 11.94 -14.55
CA LEU A 39 5.37 11.10 -13.80
C LEU A 39 6.57 10.66 -14.68
N LYS A 40 6.35 10.33 -15.96
CA LYS A 40 7.43 9.94 -16.89
C LYS A 40 8.48 11.03 -17.02
N GLY A 41 8.05 12.26 -17.32
CA GLY A 41 8.96 13.40 -17.45
C GLY A 41 9.64 13.77 -16.14
N TYR A 42 8.96 13.60 -15.01
CA TYR A 42 9.58 13.75 -13.70
C TYR A 42 10.70 12.73 -13.48
N LEU A 43 10.47 11.45 -13.76
CA LEU A 43 11.45 10.38 -13.56
C LEU A 43 12.67 10.53 -14.48
N GLN A 44 12.49 10.99 -15.71
CA GLN A 44 13.60 11.27 -16.62
C GLN A 44 14.56 12.33 -16.06
N ARG A 45 14.05 13.35 -15.38
CA ARG A 45 14.86 14.42 -14.79
C ARG A 45 15.35 14.13 -13.37
N ASN A 46 14.59 13.38 -12.59
CA ASN A 46 14.81 13.24 -11.14
C ASN A 46 14.95 11.77 -10.67
N GLY A 47 14.90 10.79 -11.57
CA GLY A 47 14.88 9.37 -11.18
C GLY A 47 16.12 8.95 -10.38
N GLU A 48 17.31 9.31 -10.82
CA GLU A 48 18.54 9.00 -10.08
C GLU A 48 18.61 9.74 -8.74
N LYS A 49 18.19 11.01 -8.71
CA LYS A 49 18.09 11.76 -7.45
C LYS A 49 17.14 11.09 -6.46
N LEU A 50 15.98 10.64 -6.94
CA LEU A 50 15.00 9.90 -6.11
C LEU A 50 15.63 8.62 -5.53
N LYS A 51 16.28 7.80 -6.35
CA LYS A 51 16.96 6.58 -5.90
C LYS A 51 18.01 6.89 -4.84
N ASN A 52 18.84 7.93 -5.06
CA ASN A 52 19.89 8.33 -4.12
C ASN A 52 19.31 8.83 -2.79
N LEU A 53 18.24 9.64 -2.81
CA LEU A 53 17.55 10.08 -1.60
C LEU A 53 16.99 8.89 -0.79
N ILE A 54 16.47 7.86 -1.48
CA ILE A 54 15.97 6.66 -0.81
C ILE A 54 17.13 5.85 -0.22
N ARG A 55 18.24 5.63 -0.97
CA ARG A 55 19.44 4.92 -0.47
C ARG A 55 20.04 5.60 0.75
N GLN A 56 20.11 6.92 0.74
CA GLN A 56 20.63 7.73 1.84
C GLN A 56 19.62 7.92 2.99
N GLN A 57 18.44 7.30 2.89
CA GLN A 57 17.35 7.46 3.85
C GLN A 57 16.90 8.94 4.05
N GLN A 58 17.15 9.79 3.07
CA GLN A 58 16.75 11.20 3.07
C GLN A 58 15.41 11.45 2.40
N PHE A 59 14.88 10.46 1.70
CA PHE A 59 13.55 10.56 1.08
C PHE A 59 12.48 10.79 2.15
N LYS A 60 11.63 11.80 1.91
CA LYS A 60 10.50 12.15 2.77
C LYS A 60 9.21 12.02 1.95
N PRO A 61 8.38 11.01 2.23
CA PRO A 61 7.05 10.89 1.62
C PRO A 61 6.21 12.15 1.87
N GLN A 62 5.41 12.54 0.88
CA GLN A 62 4.48 13.65 1.05
C GLN A 62 3.25 13.22 1.85
N PRO A 63 2.58 14.16 2.54
CA PRO A 63 1.31 13.87 3.21
C PRO A 63 0.27 13.32 2.22
N VAL A 64 -0.54 12.40 2.68
CA VAL A 64 -1.64 11.84 1.87
C VAL A 64 -2.79 12.83 1.80
N LEU A 65 -3.26 13.18 0.61
CA LEU A 65 -4.46 14.00 0.44
C LEU A 65 -5.68 13.19 0.84
N ARG A 66 -6.42 13.63 1.85
CA ARG A 66 -7.64 12.98 2.32
C ARG A 66 -8.86 13.68 1.74
N ILE A 67 -9.69 12.89 1.04
CA ILE A 67 -10.95 13.36 0.47
C ILE A 67 -12.12 12.57 1.03
N GLU A 68 -13.26 13.23 1.16
CA GLU A 68 -14.52 12.63 1.55
C GLU A 68 -15.25 12.09 0.30
N ARG A 69 -15.69 10.86 0.35
CA ARG A 69 -16.53 10.25 -0.69
C ARG A 69 -17.80 9.71 -0.06
N SER A 70 -18.95 10.17 -0.54
CA SER A 70 -20.23 9.64 -0.11
C SER A 70 -20.38 8.16 -0.51
N LYS A 71 -20.89 7.35 0.45
CA LYS A 71 -21.29 5.94 0.21
C LYS A 71 -22.77 5.81 -0.15
N GLY A 72 -23.54 6.90 -0.15
CA GLY A 72 -25.01 6.89 -0.14
C GLY A 72 -25.55 6.81 1.29
N LYS A 73 -26.85 7.11 1.46
CA LYS A 73 -27.55 7.11 2.78
C LYS A 73 -26.91 7.98 3.88
N GLY A 74 -26.11 8.98 3.52
CA GLY A 74 -25.47 9.88 4.48
C GLY A 74 -24.10 9.45 5.00
N ASP A 75 -23.66 8.24 4.70
CA ASP A 75 -22.34 7.74 5.09
C ASP A 75 -21.21 8.33 4.23
N VAL A 76 -20.10 8.70 4.88
CA VAL A 76 -18.90 9.25 4.25
C VAL A 76 -17.73 8.30 4.45
N ARG A 77 -17.02 7.99 3.37
CA ARG A 77 -15.75 7.27 3.42
C ARG A 77 -14.59 8.22 3.16
N LEU A 78 -13.59 8.18 4.03
CA LEU A 78 -12.36 8.95 3.86
C LEU A 78 -11.39 8.15 2.97
N LEU A 79 -11.02 8.72 1.83
CA LEU A 79 -10.06 8.12 0.91
C LEU A 79 -8.74 8.89 0.98
N GLY A 80 -7.63 8.16 1.01
CA GLY A 80 -6.30 8.73 0.96
C GLY A 80 -5.72 8.69 -0.46
N ILE A 81 -5.20 9.81 -0.96
CA ILE A 81 -4.58 9.92 -2.27
C ILE A 81 -3.12 10.34 -2.09
N PRO A 82 -2.15 9.40 -2.18
CA PRO A 82 -0.73 9.72 -2.20
C PRO A 82 -0.34 10.44 -3.50
N THR A 83 0.80 11.13 -3.52
CA THR A 83 1.35 11.71 -4.75
C THR A 83 1.70 10.62 -5.77
N ALA A 84 1.87 11.00 -7.05
CA ALA A 84 2.22 10.04 -8.09
C ALA A 84 3.60 9.39 -7.81
N VAL A 85 4.56 10.15 -7.27
CA VAL A 85 5.88 9.64 -6.88
C VAL A 85 5.77 8.68 -5.70
N ASP A 86 4.98 9.02 -4.68
CA ASP A 86 4.78 8.14 -3.53
C ASP A 86 4.11 6.83 -3.93
N ARG A 87 3.12 6.88 -4.82
CA ARG A 87 2.49 5.66 -5.38
C ARG A 87 3.49 4.80 -6.14
N LEU A 88 4.40 5.41 -6.91
CA LEU A 88 5.47 4.68 -7.59
C LEU A 88 6.37 3.95 -6.60
N VAL A 89 6.85 4.65 -5.57
CA VAL A 89 7.75 4.06 -4.56
C VAL A 89 7.03 2.98 -3.75
N GLN A 90 5.79 3.23 -3.32
CA GLN A 90 4.96 2.23 -2.62
C GLN A 90 4.72 0.99 -3.49
N GLN A 91 4.42 1.19 -4.78
CA GLN A 91 4.24 0.08 -5.72
C GLN A 91 5.54 -0.70 -5.92
N ALA A 92 6.69 -0.03 -6.02
CA ALA A 92 7.99 -0.69 -6.13
C ALA A 92 8.35 -1.50 -4.88
N ILE A 93 8.05 -0.98 -3.69
CA ILE A 93 8.19 -1.72 -2.43
C ILE A 93 7.28 -2.95 -2.45
N TYR A 94 5.98 -2.77 -2.73
CA TYR A 94 4.99 -3.85 -2.74
C TYR A 94 5.41 -5.03 -3.62
N GLN A 95 5.89 -4.78 -4.82
CA GLN A 95 6.29 -5.82 -5.78
C GLN A 95 7.39 -6.74 -5.25
N VAL A 96 8.30 -6.19 -4.45
CA VAL A 96 9.44 -6.94 -3.91
C VAL A 96 9.09 -7.63 -2.58
N ILE A 97 8.33 -6.96 -1.70
CA ILE A 97 8.06 -7.51 -0.37
C ILE A 97 6.84 -8.44 -0.35
N SER A 98 5.83 -8.22 -1.19
CA SER A 98 4.59 -9.02 -1.20
C SER A 98 4.84 -10.52 -1.29
N PRO A 99 5.74 -11.04 -2.16
CA PRO A 99 6.03 -12.47 -2.21
C PRO A 99 6.66 -13.04 -0.92
N MET A 100 7.29 -12.18 -0.11
CA MET A 100 7.87 -12.60 1.17
C MET A 100 6.79 -12.83 2.23
N PHE A 101 5.74 -12.00 2.21
CA PHE A 101 4.60 -12.11 3.13
C PHE A 101 3.59 -13.16 2.66
N GLU A 102 3.44 -13.33 1.35
CA GLU A 102 2.48 -14.28 0.75
C GLU A 102 2.62 -15.70 1.33
N LYS A 103 3.85 -16.11 1.62
CA LYS A 103 4.17 -17.43 2.20
C LYS A 103 3.72 -17.60 3.65
N GLN A 104 3.32 -16.53 4.33
CA GLN A 104 2.96 -16.51 5.75
C GLN A 104 1.44 -16.45 5.96
N PHE A 105 0.68 -16.18 4.90
CA PHE A 105 -0.77 -16.12 5.00
C PHE A 105 -1.36 -17.52 5.05
N HIS A 106 -2.39 -17.66 5.88
CA HIS A 106 -3.17 -18.88 5.95
C HIS A 106 -3.83 -19.18 4.60
N ASP A 107 -3.99 -20.47 4.26
CA ASP A 107 -4.54 -20.88 2.96
C ASP A 107 -5.97 -20.38 2.75
N HIS A 108 -6.77 -20.27 3.79
CA HIS A 108 -8.13 -19.74 3.76
C HIS A 108 -8.21 -18.21 3.88
N SER A 109 -7.10 -17.50 3.78
CA SER A 109 -7.10 -16.04 3.62
C SER A 109 -7.24 -15.71 2.13
N TYR A 110 -8.35 -15.12 1.69
CA TYR A 110 -8.66 -14.90 0.28
C TYR A 110 -8.56 -13.44 -0.15
N GLY A 111 -8.68 -12.49 0.78
CA GLY A 111 -8.73 -11.06 0.47
C GLY A 111 -7.39 -10.50 -0.01
N TYR A 112 -7.41 -9.78 -1.13
CA TYR A 112 -6.26 -9.01 -1.67
C TYR A 112 -4.99 -9.81 -1.95
N ARG A 113 -5.10 -11.11 -2.13
CA ARG A 113 -3.97 -11.99 -2.44
C ARG A 113 -3.93 -12.37 -3.91
N PRO A 114 -2.71 -12.53 -4.52
CA PRO A 114 -2.60 -13.04 -5.88
C PRO A 114 -3.14 -14.48 -5.95
N ASN A 115 -3.82 -14.80 -7.03
CA ASN A 115 -4.40 -16.14 -7.29
C ASN A 115 -5.45 -16.60 -6.24
N LYS A 116 -6.02 -15.67 -5.47
CA LYS A 116 -7.16 -15.91 -4.58
C LYS A 116 -8.34 -15.03 -5.03
N SER A 117 -9.56 -15.52 -4.84
CA SER A 117 -10.77 -14.80 -5.23
C SER A 117 -11.91 -15.00 -4.24
N CYS A 118 -12.95 -14.15 -4.35
CA CYS A 118 -14.17 -14.30 -3.56
C CYS A 118 -14.89 -15.62 -3.87
N GLU A 119 -14.88 -16.04 -5.14
CA GLU A 119 -15.49 -17.30 -5.59
C GLU A 119 -14.83 -18.50 -4.89
N MET A 120 -13.50 -18.49 -4.77
CA MET A 120 -12.78 -19.54 -4.04
C MET A 120 -13.16 -19.57 -2.57
N ALA A 121 -13.34 -18.41 -1.92
CA ALA A 121 -13.80 -18.34 -0.54
C ALA A 121 -15.20 -18.94 -0.37
N VAL A 122 -16.12 -18.60 -1.31
CA VAL A 122 -17.48 -19.15 -1.32
C VAL A 122 -17.46 -20.66 -1.53
N MET A 123 -16.67 -21.17 -2.48
CA MET A 123 -16.55 -22.61 -2.70
C MET A 123 -16.06 -23.37 -1.48
N THR A 124 -14.99 -22.87 -0.84
CA THR A 124 -14.49 -23.49 0.41
C THR A 124 -15.53 -23.42 1.53
N SER A 125 -16.30 -22.33 1.63
CA SER A 125 -17.37 -22.25 2.63
C SER A 125 -18.48 -23.27 2.36
N LEU A 126 -18.84 -23.51 1.09
CA LEU A 126 -19.82 -24.53 0.71
C LEU A 126 -19.31 -25.95 1.02
N GLU A 127 -18.04 -26.23 0.78
CA GLU A 127 -17.42 -27.52 1.16
C GLU A 127 -17.56 -27.77 2.66
N ILE A 128 -17.20 -26.79 3.50
CA ILE A 128 -17.32 -26.88 4.96
C ILE A 128 -18.77 -27.09 5.41
N LEU A 129 -19.75 -26.41 4.79
CA LEU A 129 -21.17 -26.60 5.09
C LEU A 129 -21.64 -28.00 4.71
N ASN A 130 -21.20 -28.54 3.56
CA ASN A 130 -21.53 -29.89 3.12
C ASN A 130 -20.92 -30.98 4.02
N ASP A 131 -19.79 -30.69 4.67
CA ASP A 131 -19.17 -31.55 5.71
C ASP A 131 -19.96 -31.56 7.04
N GLY A 132 -21.06 -30.81 7.11
CA GLY A 132 -22.00 -30.83 8.27
C GLY A 132 -21.76 -29.70 9.28
N TYR A 133 -20.88 -28.76 9.03
CA TYR A 133 -20.71 -27.58 9.89
C TYR A 133 -21.83 -26.56 9.60
N VAL A 134 -22.76 -26.38 10.53
CA VAL A 134 -23.94 -25.53 10.37
C VAL A 134 -23.87 -24.22 11.16
N TRP A 135 -22.90 -24.07 12.03
CA TRP A 135 -22.72 -22.85 12.83
C TRP A 135 -21.69 -21.94 12.18
N VAL A 136 -22.06 -20.67 12.02
CA VAL A 136 -21.19 -19.62 11.46
C VAL A 136 -20.94 -18.56 12.52
N VAL A 137 -19.68 -18.19 12.71
CA VAL A 137 -19.28 -17.05 13.54
C VAL A 137 -18.73 -15.99 12.60
N ASP A 138 -19.36 -14.81 12.59
CA ASP A 138 -18.91 -13.65 11.82
C ASP A 138 -18.17 -12.70 12.77
N ILE A 139 -16.95 -12.32 12.38
CA ILE A 139 -16.10 -11.41 13.16
C ILE A 139 -15.57 -10.32 12.24
N ASP A 140 -15.81 -9.05 12.56
CA ASP A 140 -15.27 -7.88 11.86
C ASP A 140 -14.56 -6.95 12.85
N LEU A 141 -13.55 -6.25 12.35
CA LEU A 141 -12.77 -5.27 13.13
C LEU A 141 -13.20 -3.85 12.73
N GLU A 142 -13.93 -3.18 13.60
CA GLU A 142 -14.38 -1.82 13.38
C GLU A 142 -13.19 -0.86 13.18
N THR A 143 -13.25 -0.06 12.11
CA THR A 143 -12.23 0.98 11.78
C THR A 143 -10.77 0.49 11.84
N PHE A 144 -10.54 -0.78 11.54
CA PHE A 144 -9.23 -1.43 11.69
C PHE A 144 -8.08 -0.61 11.10
N PHE A 145 -8.22 -0.13 9.85
CA PHE A 145 -7.16 0.63 9.18
C PHE A 145 -6.86 1.98 9.83
N ASP A 146 -7.84 2.62 10.45
CA ASP A 146 -7.65 3.90 11.14
C ASP A 146 -7.02 3.75 12.53
N LEU A 147 -7.05 2.54 13.10
CA LEU A 147 -6.59 2.24 14.46
C LEU A 147 -5.28 1.46 14.53
N ILE A 148 -4.70 1.05 13.39
CA ILE A 148 -3.45 0.28 13.36
C ILE A 148 -2.35 1.02 14.15
N ASN A 149 -1.81 0.34 15.16
CA ASN A 149 -0.64 0.84 15.88
C ASN A 149 0.61 0.65 15.00
N HIS A 150 1.33 1.74 14.71
CA HIS A 150 2.49 1.74 13.83
C HIS A 150 3.63 0.86 14.37
N ASP A 151 3.89 0.86 15.68
CA ASP A 151 4.99 0.09 16.25
C ASP A 151 4.69 -1.42 16.21
N LYS A 152 3.44 -1.81 16.48
CA LYS A 152 3.01 -3.22 16.32
C LYS A 152 3.13 -3.67 14.86
N LEU A 153 2.68 -2.85 13.91
CA LEU A 153 2.80 -3.13 12.50
C LEU A 153 4.27 -3.27 12.09
N MET A 154 5.12 -2.32 12.49
CA MET A 154 6.55 -2.37 12.18
C MET A 154 7.26 -3.55 12.85
N GLY A 155 6.81 -3.97 14.04
CA GLY A 155 7.28 -5.19 14.68
C GLY A 155 7.01 -6.44 13.83
N ILE A 156 5.82 -6.55 13.22
CA ILE A 156 5.48 -7.65 12.31
C ILE A 156 6.32 -7.56 11.01
N VAL A 157 6.38 -6.37 10.42
CA VAL A 157 7.14 -6.14 9.18
C VAL A 157 8.61 -6.51 9.36
N SER A 158 9.24 -6.09 10.47
CA SER A 158 10.66 -6.34 10.76
C SER A 158 11.01 -7.80 11.04
N ARG A 159 10.03 -8.64 11.37
CA ARG A 159 10.26 -10.10 11.48
C ARG A 159 10.57 -10.72 10.12
N THR A 160 9.98 -10.21 9.06
CA THR A 160 10.15 -10.70 7.68
C THR A 160 11.21 -9.90 6.93
N ILE A 161 11.14 -8.57 7.01
CA ILE A 161 12.09 -7.67 6.34
C ILE A 161 13.21 -7.32 7.32
N LYS A 162 14.35 -8.01 7.20
CA LYS A 162 15.52 -7.81 8.08
C LYS A 162 16.32 -6.56 7.74
N GLU A 163 16.04 -5.92 6.61
CA GLU A 163 16.78 -4.75 6.12
C GLU A 163 16.20 -3.45 6.69
N THR A 164 16.98 -2.81 7.58
CA THR A 164 16.59 -1.59 8.29
C THR A 164 16.22 -0.44 7.35
N ALA A 165 16.92 -0.31 6.22
CA ALA A 165 16.65 0.76 5.26
C ALA A 165 15.22 0.67 4.67
N VAL A 166 14.77 -0.55 4.34
CA VAL A 166 13.41 -0.79 3.83
C VAL A 166 12.38 -0.60 4.93
N ALA A 167 12.63 -1.12 6.14
CA ALA A 167 11.74 -0.93 7.29
C ALA A 167 11.58 0.57 7.63
N THR A 168 12.68 1.34 7.61
CA THR A 168 12.66 2.79 7.82
C THR A 168 11.85 3.50 6.73
N LEU A 169 11.98 3.10 5.47
CA LEU A 169 11.20 3.68 4.37
C LEU A 169 9.70 3.43 4.56
N ILE A 170 9.30 2.21 4.95
CA ILE A 170 7.90 1.88 5.27
C ILE A 170 7.40 2.73 6.44
N LYS A 171 8.19 2.84 7.53
CA LYS A 171 7.82 3.66 8.69
C LYS A 171 7.59 5.13 8.30
N LYS A 172 8.43 5.68 7.41
CA LYS A 172 8.25 7.05 6.90
C LYS A 172 6.89 7.26 6.21
N TYR A 173 6.38 6.28 5.48
CA TYR A 173 5.04 6.34 4.89
C TYR A 173 3.94 6.33 5.95
N LEU A 174 4.09 5.56 7.01
CA LEU A 174 3.09 5.51 8.10
C LEU A 174 2.96 6.85 8.81
N VAL A 175 4.06 7.56 8.99
CA VAL A 175 4.11 8.84 9.71
C VAL A 175 4.10 10.07 8.78
N SER A 176 3.89 9.89 7.47
CA SER A 176 3.92 11.00 6.51
C SER A 176 2.81 12.05 6.71
N GLY A 177 1.79 11.72 7.49
CA GLY A 177 0.67 12.59 7.77
C GLY A 177 -0.38 12.60 6.67
N VAL A 178 -1.45 13.34 6.93
CA VAL A 178 -2.54 13.54 5.98
C VAL A 178 -2.86 15.03 5.84
N THR A 179 -3.34 15.42 4.65
CA THR A 179 -3.84 16.77 4.41
C THR A 179 -5.36 16.70 4.20
N ILE A 180 -6.11 17.40 5.03
CA ILE A 180 -7.58 17.49 5.00
C ILE A 180 -7.95 18.95 4.76
N LYS A 181 -8.69 19.25 3.69
CA LYS A 181 -9.12 20.61 3.35
C LYS A 181 -7.97 21.63 3.43
N GLY A 182 -6.79 21.25 2.94
CA GLY A 182 -5.58 22.09 2.91
C GLY A 182 -4.80 22.17 4.23
N ARG A 183 -5.25 21.56 5.31
CA ARG A 183 -4.55 21.54 6.61
C ARG A 183 -3.82 20.23 6.82
N PHE A 184 -2.57 20.29 7.26
CA PHE A 184 -1.77 19.14 7.62
C PHE A 184 -2.16 18.59 8.99
N HIS A 185 -2.24 17.26 9.08
CA HIS A 185 -2.43 16.53 10.34
C HIS A 185 -1.40 15.40 10.41
N GLN A 186 -0.70 15.33 11.53
CA GLN A 186 0.26 14.26 11.78
C GLN A 186 -0.48 12.94 12.05
N THR A 187 0.04 11.83 11.55
CA THR A 187 -0.48 10.49 11.82
C THR A 187 0.41 9.77 12.84
N THR A 188 -0.18 9.36 13.95
CA THR A 188 0.49 8.56 15.01
C THR A 188 0.00 7.12 15.03
N ARG A 189 -1.10 6.84 14.34
CA ARG A 189 -1.74 5.54 14.16
C ARG A 189 -2.53 5.52 12.87
N GLY A 190 -2.92 4.32 12.44
CA GLY A 190 -3.69 4.09 11.22
C GLY A 190 -2.85 4.14 9.95
N VAL A 191 -3.42 3.62 8.89
CA VAL A 191 -2.88 3.68 7.52
C VAL A 191 -3.91 4.31 6.61
N ALA A 192 -3.46 5.13 5.65
CA ALA A 192 -4.36 5.73 4.69
C ALA A 192 -5.01 4.64 3.83
N GLN A 193 -6.34 4.56 3.88
CA GLN A 193 -7.07 3.64 3.00
C GLN A 193 -7.04 4.19 1.56
N VAL A 194 -6.28 3.52 0.71
CA VAL A 194 -6.18 3.85 -0.72
C VAL A 194 -7.38 3.22 -1.46
N PRO A 195 -8.00 3.92 -2.43
CA PRO A 195 -9.10 3.35 -3.21
C PRO A 195 -8.68 2.06 -3.91
N ILE A 196 -9.50 1.01 -3.79
CA ILE A 196 -9.24 -0.35 -4.30
C ILE A 196 -8.93 -0.37 -5.82
N LYS A 197 -9.45 0.56 -6.61
CA LYS A 197 -9.13 0.68 -8.05
C LYS A 197 -7.65 0.91 -8.35
N SER A 198 -6.84 1.29 -7.35
CA SER A 198 -5.39 1.50 -7.52
C SER A 198 -4.55 0.25 -7.26
N VAL A 199 -5.15 -0.85 -6.79
CA VAL A 199 -4.41 -2.06 -6.36
C VAL A 199 -4.83 -3.33 -7.11
N ILE A 200 -6.03 -3.33 -7.76
CA ILE A 200 -6.56 -4.52 -8.43
C ILE A 200 -7.00 -4.16 -9.85
N LYS A 201 -6.19 -4.48 -10.81
CA LYS A 201 -6.52 -5.05 -12.12
C LYS A 201 -5.39 -5.95 -12.53
#